data_666d8f68940021e358bbac311097519f
#
_entry.id   666d8f68940021e358bbac311097519f
#
_cell.length_a   1.000
_cell.length_b   1.000
_cell.length_c   1.000
_cell.angle_alpha   90.00
_cell.angle_beta   90.00
_cell.angle_gamma   90.00
#
_symmetry.space_group_name_H-M   'P 1'
#
loop_
_entity.id
_entity.type
_entity.pdbx_description
1 polymer ?
#
loop_
_entity_poly.entity_id
_entity_poly.type
_entity_poly.pdbx_seq_one_letter_code
_entity_poly.pdbx_strand_id
1 'polypeptide(L)'
;MTHKNTAHVPSLDGVRAIAALMVMFFHFFQNLTPNNSITSFLKTLASFGQTGVSLFFVLSGFLITRILIREKNSTYFFRNFYLRRTLRIFPLYYLYLILVFIIIPLFNHQHPPDLSKQIYHWVYLQDFAITFNWDFVGPVHFWSLAVEEHFYLFFPLIVYYLKENHLLYAIVAILLSSLIVRFIMNKNGYEVFYFTFSRLDELSLGAILAVLEAKNKITQQVAHRFIYLFIIIALPTMLLWLVYSKQANESIQVTKYLLISLSYFCIIGFIISAPNSNFVKKSLQFKPLVYIGKISYGLYVYHGLCFHYLASVYRGNSIVVLFIGSFLFAIIISSMSFYVFESFFFRYKDYYKNKHTIPNS
;
A
#
# COMPACT_ATOMS: atom_id res chain seq x y z
N MET A 1 17.53 -9.27 -27.23
CA MET A 1 17.04 -8.14 -26.43
C MET A 1 17.79 -8.15 -25.11
N THR A 2 18.63 -7.15 -24.87
CA THR A 2 19.49 -7.05 -23.71
C THR A 2 18.65 -6.96 -22.42
N HIS A 3 18.83 -7.92 -21.52
CA HIS A 3 18.29 -7.90 -20.16
C HIS A 3 18.74 -6.61 -19.44
N LYS A 4 17.96 -5.54 -19.54
CA LYS A 4 18.15 -4.39 -18.64
C LYS A 4 17.85 -4.91 -17.22
N ASN A 5 18.93 -5.02 -16.42
CA ASN A 5 18.84 -5.30 -15.00
C ASN A 5 17.66 -4.56 -14.39
N THR A 6 16.94 -5.25 -13.50
CA THR A 6 15.89 -4.65 -12.65
C THR A 6 16.54 -3.63 -11.73
N ALA A 7 17.01 -2.51 -12.28
CA ALA A 7 17.64 -1.48 -11.47
C ALA A 7 16.63 -1.04 -10.42
N HIS A 8 16.99 -1.27 -9.16
CA HIS A 8 16.31 -0.72 -8.00
C HIS A 8 16.20 0.80 -8.20
N VAL A 9 15.01 1.35 -8.00
CA VAL A 9 14.73 2.77 -8.19
C VAL A 9 14.55 3.42 -6.80
N PRO A 10 15.61 3.99 -6.21
CA PRO A 10 15.57 4.49 -4.82
C PRO A 10 14.49 5.54 -4.57
N SER A 11 14.12 6.34 -5.60
CA SER A 11 13.03 7.31 -5.48
C SER A 11 11.67 6.66 -5.22
N LEU A 12 11.44 5.41 -5.64
CA LEU A 12 10.21 4.69 -5.32
C LEU A 12 10.18 4.19 -3.88
N ASP A 13 11.33 3.94 -3.26
CA ASP A 13 11.37 3.71 -1.81
C ASP A 13 11.04 4.99 -1.05
N GLY A 14 11.50 6.17 -1.52
CA GLY A 14 11.07 7.44 -0.98
C GLY A 14 9.55 7.65 -1.07
N VAL A 15 8.92 7.22 -2.17
CA VAL A 15 7.44 7.25 -2.30
C VAL A 15 6.78 6.32 -1.28
N ARG A 16 7.31 5.10 -1.08
CA ARG A 16 6.81 4.19 -0.03
C ARG A 16 6.92 4.79 1.36
N ALA A 17 8.02 5.48 1.66
CA ALA A 17 8.20 6.17 2.93
C ALA A 17 7.12 7.22 3.15
N ILE A 18 6.87 8.07 2.15
CA ILE A 18 5.82 9.09 2.22
C ILE A 18 4.46 8.43 2.46
N ALA A 19 4.12 7.38 1.70
CA ALA A 19 2.86 6.67 1.85
C ALA A 19 2.69 6.07 3.27
N ALA A 20 3.74 5.44 3.83
CA ALA A 20 3.71 4.91 5.19
C ALA A 20 3.54 6.00 6.25
N LEU A 21 4.30 7.09 6.13
CA LEU A 21 4.21 8.22 7.06
C LEU A 21 2.83 8.91 6.99
N MET A 22 2.23 9.03 5.81
CA MET A 22 0.87 9.54 5.65
C MET A 22 -0.15 8.68 6.39
N VAL A 23 -0.08 7.35 6.23
CA VAL A 23 -0.98 6.41 6.93
C VAL A 23 -0.76 6.46 8.44
N MET A 24 0.49 6.50 8.91
CA MET A 24 0.79 6.62 10.33
C MET A 24 0.27 7.94 10.91
N PHE A 25 0.45 9.05 10.19
CA PHE A 25 -0.07 10.37 10.58
C PHE A 25 -1.60 10.35 10.70
N PHE A 26 -2.29 9.76 9.73
CA PHE A 26 -3.74 9.57 9.80
C PHE A 26 -4.14 8.77 11.05
N HIS A 27 -3.57 7.57 11.26
CA HIS A 27 -3.95 6.70 12.37
C HIS A 27 -3.63 7.27 13.75
N PHE A 28 -2.60 8.12 13.86
CA PHE A 28 -2.30 8.80 15.11
C PHE A 28 -3.39 9.83 15.46
N PHE A 29 -3.81 10.65 14.49
CA PHE A 29 -4.73 11.76 14.76
C PHE A 29 -6.21 11.38 14.66
N GLN A 30 -6.59 10.27 14.03
CA GLN A 30 -8.01 9.91 13.82
C GLN A 30 -8.78 9.76 15.13
N ASN A 31 -8.16 9.19 16.17
CA ASN A 31 -8.77 8.89 17.45
C ASN A 31 -8.66 10.04 18.47
N LEU A 32 -7.98 11.13 18.11
CA LEU A 32 -7.85 12.29 19.00
C LEU A 32 -9.15 13.10 19.02
N THR A 33 -9.57 13.45 20.23
CA THR A 33 -10.61 14.48 20.44
C THR A 33 -9.95 15.85 20.39
N PRO A 34 -10.25 16.70 19.39
CA PRO A 34 -9.67 18.02 19.32
C PRO A 34 -10.12 18.87 20.51
N ASN A 35 -9.17 19.47 21.22
CA ASN A 35 -9.43 20.36 22.35
C ASN A 35 -9.15 21.84 22.05
N ASN A 36 -8.61 22.15 20.86
CA ASN A 36 -8.34 23.51 20.39
C ASN A 36 -8.31 23.56 18.84
N SER A 37 -8.24 24.76 18.28
CA SER A 37 -8.23 24.99 16.83
C SER A 37 -7.04 24.31 16.13
N ILE A 38 -5.87 24.25 16.77
CA ILE A 38 -4.67 23.65 16.21
C ILE A 38 -4.85 22.13 16.06
N THR A 39 -5.33 21.45 17.10
CA THR A 39 -5.57 20.00 17.05
C THR A 39 -6.70 19.63 16.08
N SER A 40 -7.72 20.50 15.95
CA SER A 40 -8.77 20.35 14.93
C SER A 40 -8.20 20.47 13.51
N PHE A 41 -7.35 21.47 13.26
CA PHE A 41 -6.68 21.63 11.98
C PHE A 41 -5.77 20.43 11.66
N LEU A 42 -4.94 19.97 12.60
CA LEU A 42 -4.08 18.81 12.43
C LEU A 42 -4.87 17.54 12.17
N LYS A 43 -6.02 17.34 12.82
CA LYS A 43 -6.90 16.19 12.54
C LYS A 43 -7.47 16.26 11.12
N THR A 44 -7.88 17.44 10.67
CA THR A 44 -8.37 17.64 9.28
C THR A 44 -7.28 17.37 8.27
N LEU A 45 -6.08 17.89 8.49
CA LEU A 45 -4.91 17.62 7.65
C LEU A 45 -4.54 16.14 7.64
N ALA A 46 -4.54 15.51 8.81
CA ALA A 46 -4.24 14.10 8.98
C ALA A 46 -5.25 13.18 8.26
N SER A 47 -6.50 13.59 8.12
CA SER A 47 -7.50 12.83 7.39
C SER A 47 -7.08 12.55 5.94
N PHE A 48 -6.32 13.47 5.32
CA PHE A 48 -5.75 13.27 4.00
C PHE A 48 -4.69 12.15 3.99
N GLY A 49 -4.06 11.86 5.13
CA GLY A 49 -3.09 10.77 5.26
C GLY A 49 -3.66 9.39 4.97
N GLN A 50 -4.98 9.20 5.08
CA GLN A 50 -5.67 7.99 4.66
C GLN A 50 -5.40 7.64 3.18
N THR A 51 -5.19 8.65 2.33
CA THR A 51 -4.90 8.46 0.90
C THR A 51 -3.52 7.82 0.64
N GLY A 52 -2.66 7.75 1.66
CA GLY A 52 -1.39 7.00 1.58
C GLY A 52 -1.58 5.54 1.18
N VAL A 53 -2.73 4.93 1.53
CA VAL A 53 -3.07 3.58 1.07
C VAL A 53 -3.28 3.54 -0.45
N SER A 54 -3.96 4.52 -1.02
CA SER A 54 -4.13 4.65 -2.47
C SER A 54 -2.79 4.83 -3.19
N LEU A 55 -1.86 5.59 -2.58
CA LEU A 55 -0.48 5.71 -3.10
C LEU A 55 0.25 4.37 -3.06
N PHE A 56 0.09 3.57 -1.99
CA PHE A 56 0.63 2.21 -1.94
C PHE A 56 0.04 1.32 -3.03
N PHE A 57 -1.27 1.34 -3.26
CA PHE A 57 -1.91 0.50 -4.27
C PHE A 57 -1.45 0.84 -5.69
N VAL A 58 -1.40 2.12 -6.07
CA VAL A 58 -0.89 2.52 -7.39
C VAL A 58 0.58 2.12 -7.54
N LEU A 59 1.40 2.34 -6.52
CA LEU A 59 2.80 1.94 -6.54
C LEU A 59 2.97 0.42 -6.60
N SER A 60 2.16 -0.34 -5.86
CA SER A 60 2.17 -1.79 -5.84
C SER A 60 1.76 -2.37 -7.20
N GLY A 61 0.67 -1.87 -7.77
CA GLY A 61 0.23 -2.23 -9.12
C GLY A 61 1.32 -2.01 -10.17
N PHE A 62 2.01 -0.86 -10.11
CA PHE A 62 3.16 -0.57 -10.99
C PHE A 62 4.30 -1.56 -10.81
N LEU A 63 4.77 -1.76 -9.59
CA LEU A 63 5.95 -2.58 -9.32
C LEU A 63 5.72 -4.06 -9.63
N ILE A 64 4.54 -4.58 -9.26
CA ILE A 64 4.18 -5.97 -9.51
C ILE A 64 4.07 -6.24 -11.01
N THR A 65 3.33 -5.40 -11.73
CA THR A 65 3.15 -5.56 -13.17
C THR A 65 4.49 -5.44 -13.91
N ARG A 66 5.35 -4.51 -13.50
CA ARG A 66 6.70 -4.35 -14.05
C ARG A 66 7.54 -5.60 -13.88
N ILE A 67 7.48 -6.26 -12.71
CA ILE A 67 8.17 -7.52 -12.46
C ILE A 67 7.58 -8.64 -13.32
N LEU A 68 6.28 -8.78 -13.33
CA LEU A 68 5.59 -9.83 -14.09
C LEU A 68 5.84 -9.74 -15.59
N ILE A 69 5.76 -8.56 -16.20
CA ILE A 69 6.05 -8.36 -17.63
C ILE A 69 7.50 -8.76 -17.94
N ARG A 70 8.46 -8.38 -17.11
CA ARG A 70 9.89 -8.69 -17.33
C ARG A 70 10.21 -10.17 -17.17
N GLU A 71 9.53 -10.84 -16.27
CA GLU A 71 9.77 -12.26 -15.97
C GLU A 71 8.82 -13.20 -16.72
N LYS A 72 7.95 -12.70 -17.60
CA LYS A 72 6.91 -13.47 -18.27
C LYS A 72 7.43 -14.71 -18.99
N ASN A 73 8.60 -14.64 -19.61
CA ASN A 73 9.21 -15.74 -20.35
C ASN A 73 10.15 -16.60 -19.47
N SER A 74 10.14 -16.42 -18.16
CA SER A 74 10.95 -17.22 -17.23
C SER A 74 10.36 -18.62 -17.09
N THR A 75 11.18 -19.66 -17.11
CA THR A 75 10.77 -21.07 -16.93
C THR A 75 10.01 -21.29 -15.61
N TYR A 76 10.33 -20.52 -14.58
CA TYR A 76 9.72 -20.66 -13.25
C TYR A 76 8.90 -19.42 -12.86
N PHE A 77 8.19 -18.80 -13.81
CA PHE A 77 7.45 -17.55 -13.64
C PHE A 77 6.59 -17.50 -12.36
N PHE A 78 5.62 -18.41 -12.24
CA PHE A 78 4.72 -18.45 -11.08
C PHE A 78 5.45 -18.75 -9.78
N ARG A 79 6.30 -19.79 -9.77
CA ARG A 79 7.04 -20.19 -8.59
C ARG A 79 7.91 -19.05 -8.07
N ASN A 80 8.66 -18.38 -8.95
CA ASN A 80 9.54 -17.28 -8.56
C ASN A 80 8.76 -16.08 -8.04
N PHE A 81 7.61 -15.78 -8.64
CA PHE A 81 6.77 -14.68 -8.20
C PHE A 81 6.17 -14.96 -6.83
N TYR A 82 5.42 -16.07 -6.67
CA TYR A 82 4.74 -16.38 -5.41
C TYR A 82 5.73 -16.60 -4.27
N LEU A 83 6.80 -17.36 -4.47
CA LEU A 83 7.81 -17.58 -3.43
C LEU A 83 8.39 -16.26 -2.91
N ARG A 84 8.75 -15.32 -3.82
CA ARG A 84 9.31 -14.02 -3.42
C ARG A 84 8.30 -13.14 -2.68
N ARG A 85 7.02 -13.24 -2.97
CA ARG A 85 5.96 -12.50 -2.28
C ARG A 85 5.67 -13.11 -0.92
N THR A 86 5.47 -14.42 -0.85
CA THR A 86 5.25 -15.15 0.40
C THR A 86 6.39 -14.89 1.39
N LEU A 87 7.66 -15.05 0.99
CA LEU A 87 8.81 -14.79 1.86
C LEU A 87 8.95 -13.32 2.30
N ARG A 88 8.35 -12.39 1.59
CA ARG A 88 8.38 -10.97 1.93
C ARG A 88 7.25 -10.54 2.87
N ILE A 89 6.07 -11.13 2.74
CA ILE A 89 4.85 -10.61 3.37
C ILE A 89 4.41 -11.53 4.51
N PHE A 90 4.26 -12.84 4.26
CA PHE A 90 3.69 -13.80 5.19
C PHE A 90 4.41 -13.91 6.53
N PRO A 91 5.76 -13.95 6.61
CA PRO A 91 6.42 -14.14 7.89
C PRO A 91 6.04 -13.07 8.91
N LEU A 92 6.12 -11.79 8.53
CA LEU A 92 5.79 -10.68 9.42
C LEU A 92 4.29 -10.58 9.68
N TYR A 93 3.47 -10.81 8.65
CA TYR A 93 2.01 -10.81 8.78
C TYR A 93 1.53 -11.81 9.81
N TYR A 94 1.93 -13.07 9.68
CA TYR A 94 1.52 -14.12 10.61
C TYR A 94 2.16 -13.98 11.99
N LEU A 95 3.41 -13.50 12.07
CA LEU A 95 4.01 -13.16 13.37
C LEU A 95 3.16 -12.12 14.11
N TYR A 96 2.70 -11.08 13.42
CA TYR A 96 1.85 -10.06 14.03
C TYR A 96 0.49 -10.64 14.49
N LEU A 97 -0.14 -11.50 13.69
CA LEU A 97 -1.38 -12.17 14.12
C LEU A 97 -1.18 -13.03 15.35
N ILE A 98 -0.09 -13.81 15.42
CA ILE A 98 0.27 -14.59 16.59
C ILE A 98 0.46 -13.69 17.81
N LEU A 99 1.17 -12.57 17.65
CA LEU A 99 1.37 -11.60 18.73
C LEU A 99 0.02 -11.05 19.24
N VAL A 100 -0.84 -10.60 18.36
CA VAL A 100 -2.10 -9.91 18.74
C VAL A 100 -3.18 -10.88 19.21
N PHE A 101 -3.31 -12.04 18.59
CA PHE A 101 -4.40 -12.97 18.91
C PHE A 101 -4.04 -14.02 19.97
N ILE A 102 -2.77 -14.29 20.17
CA ILE A 102 -2.35 -15.36 21.10
C ILE A 102 -1.46 -14.80 22.21
N ILE A 103 -0.32 -14.19 21.86
CA ILE A 103 0.71 -13.86 22.85
C ILE A 103 0.22 -12.72 23.78
N ILE A 104 -0.26 -11.60 23.25
CA ILE A 104 -0.71 -10.46 24.05
C ILE A 104 -1.88 -10.83 24.97
N PRO A 105 -2.95 -11.53 24.52
CA PRO A 105 -4.00 -11.98 25.43
C PRO A 105 -3.48 -12.86 26.57
N LEU A 106 -2.63 -13.83 26.27
CA LEU A 106 -2.06 -14.72 27.31
C LEU A 106 -1.23 -13.95 28.34
N PHE A 107 -0.40 -12.99 27.91
CA PHE A 107 0.37 -12.14 28.83
C PHE A 107 -0.54 -11.25 29.71
N ASN A 108 -1.69 -10.85 29.20
CA ASN A 108 -2.67 -10.07 29.95
C ASN A 108 -3.65 -10.93 30.77
N HIS A 109 -3.40 -12.24 30.90
CA HIS A 109 -4.30 -13.20 31.55
C HIS A 109 -5.72 -13.20 30.96
N GLN A 110 -5.84 -12.94 29.66
CA GLN A 110 -7.09 -12.95 28.91
C GLN A 110 -7.16 -14.19 28.00
N HIS A 111 -8.36 -14.62 27.70
CA HIS A 111 -8.53 -15.66 26.69
C HIS A 111 -8.32 -15.06 25.29
N PRO A 112 -7.62 -15.79 24.38
CA PRO A 112 -7.60 -15.43 22.97
C PRO A 112 -9.03 -15.26 22.42
N PRO A 113 -9.26 -14.32 21.51
CA PRO A 113 -10.55 -14.20 20.84
C PRO A 113 -10.96 -15.51 20.15
N ASP A 114 -12.26 -15.73 19.98
CA ASP A 114 -12.78 -16.91 19.29
C ASP A 114 -12.18 -17.04 17.89
N LEU A 115 -11.81 -18.25 17.50
CA LEU A 115 -11.23 -18.52 16.18
C LEU A 115 -12.19 -18.09 15.06
N SER A 116 -13.51 -18.29 15.24
CA SER A 116 -14.54 -17.84 14.28
C SER A 116 -14.49 -16.37 13.95
N LYS A 117 -14.04 -15.51 14.91
CA LYS A 117 -13.95 -14.06 14.72
C LYS A 117 -12.60 -13.61 14.16
N GLN A 118 -11.54 -14.35 14.39
CA GLN A 118 -10.20 -14.01 13.92
C GLN A 118 -9.82 -14.69 12.58
N ILE A 119 -10.55 -15.75 12.16
CA ILE A 119 -10.22 -16.55 10.97
C ILE A 119 -10.06 -15.73 9.69
N TYR A 120 -10.84 -14.66 9.55
CA TYR A 120 -10.79 -13.78 8.38
C TYR A 120 -9.39 -13.17 8.16
N HIS A 121 -8.65 -12.86 9.23
CA HIS A 121 -7.28 -12.38 9.13
C HIS A 121 -6.32 -13.50 8.69
N TRP A 122 -6.50 -14.73 9.17
CA TRP A 122 -5.64 -15.86 8.82
C TRP A 122 -5.71 -16.24 7.33
N VAL A 123 -6.83 -15.94 6.67
CA VAL A 123 -7.08 -16.26 5.26
C VAL A 123 -7.23 -15.03 4.36
N TYR A 124 -6.84 -13.85 4.82
CA TYR A 124 -6.91 -12.58 4.09
C TYR A 124 -8.34 -12.20 3.62
N LEU A 125 -9.39 -12.52 4.40
CA LEU A 125 -10.79 -12.15 4.12
C LEU A 125 -11.33 -11.04 5.03
N GLN A 126 -10.47 -10.34 5.77
CA GLN A 126 -10.88 -9.26 6.68
C GLN A 126 -11.50 -8.06 5.95
N ASP A 127 -11.14 -7.80 4.70
CA ASP A 127 -11.75 -6.77 3.86
C ASP A 127 -13.22 -7.09 3.56
N PHE A 128 -13.56 -8.37 3.32
CA PHE A 128 -14.94 -8.84 3.20
C PHE A 128 -15.67 -8.75 4.55
N ALA A 129 -15.05 -9.20 5.64
CA ALA A 129 -15.65 -9.18 6.97
C ALA A 129 -16.04 -7.74 7.37
N ILE A 130 -15.17 -6.76 7.12
CA ILE A 130 -15.46 -5.34 7.37
C ILE A 130 -16.60 -4.85 6.47
N THR A 131 -16.54 -5.13 5.17
CA THR A 131 -17.47 -4.62 4.18
C THR A 131 -18.90 -5.14 4.40
N PHE A 132 -19.04 -6.40 4.79
CA PHE A 132 -20.34 -7.07 4.99
C PHE A 132 -20.75 -7.15 6.47
N ASN A 133 -20.04 -6.44 7.36
CA ASN A 133 -20.31 -6.39 8.80
C ASN A 133 -20.39 -7.78 9.46
N TRP A 134 -19.47 -8.68 9.08
CA TRP A 134 -19.35 -9.98 9.76
C TRP A 134 -18.77 -9.76 11.16
N ASP A 135 -19.09 -10.66 12.09
CA ASP A 135 -18.53 -10.62 13.44
C ASP A 135 -17.04 -11.00 13.40
N PHE A 136 -16.17 -10.01 13.42
CA PHE A 136 -14.72 -10.19 13.38
C PHE A 136 -14.01 -9.35 14.44
N VAL A 137 -12.78 -9.76 14.79
CA VAL A 137 -11.88 -9.03 15.66
C VAL A 137 -10.49 -8.93 15.03
N GLY A 138 -9.78 -7.86 15.30
CA GLY A 138 -8.37 -7.72 14.88
C GLY A 138 -8.04 -6.36 14.25
N PRO A 139 -6.85 -6.25 13.66
CA PRO A 139 -6.32 -5.00 13.13
C PRO A 139 -7.07 -4.60 11.85
N VAL A 140 -7.98 -3.63 11.97
CA VAL A 140 -8.78 -3.14 10.82
C VAL A 140 -7.88 -2.71 9.66
N HIS A 141 -6.76 -2.01 9.92
CA HIS A 141 -5.88 -1.51 8.86
C HIS A 141 -5.28 -2.62 7.96
N PHE A 142 -5.33 -3.89 8.36
CA PHE A 142 -4.89 -5.01 7.52
C PHE A 142 -5.78 -5.31 6.32
N TRP A 143 -6.94 -4.64 6.20
CA TRP A 143 -7.79 -4.77 5.01
C TRP A 143 -7.04 -4.51 3.70
N SER A 144 -6.13 -3.53 3.69
CA SER A 144 -5.38 -3.19 2.48
C SER A 144 -4.38 -4.27 2.08
N LEU A 145 -3.83 -5.01 3.05
CA LEU A 145 -2.98 -6.17 2.77
C LEU A 145 -3.78 -7.30 2.12
N ALA A 146 -5.06 -7.50 2.51
CA ALA A 146 -5.93 -8.45 1.83
C ALA A 146 -6.18 -8.05 0.37
N VAL A 147 -6.49 -6.78 0.11
CA VAL A 147 -6.65 -6.26 -1.26
C VAL A 147 -5.42 -6.51 -2.12
N GLU A 148 -4.22 -6.26 -1.59
CA GLU A 148 -2.97 -6.53 -2.31
C GLU A 148 -2.76 -8.02 -2.57
N GLU A 149 -3.00 -8.89 -1.57
CA GLU A 149 -2.81 -10.34 -1.72
C GLU A 149 -3.80 -10.95 -2.71
N HIS A 150 -5.06 -10.49 -2.74
CA HIS A 150 -6.02 -10.90 -3.77
C HIS A 150 -5.54 -10.51 -5.17
N PHE A 151 -5.01 -9.30 -5.34
CA PHE A 151 -4.43 -8.88 -6.61
C PHE A 151 -3.21 -9.74 -6.97
N TYR A 152 -2.31 -10.03 -6.02
CA TYR A 152 -1.12 -10.85 -6.25
C TYR A 152 -1.46 -12.30 -6.59
N LEU A 153 -2.58 -12.81 -6.08
CA LEU A 153 -3.03 -14.17 -6.36
C LEU A 153 -3.51 -14.33 -7.82
N PHE A 154 -4.31 -13.38 -8.32
CA PHE A 154 -4.96 -13.53 -9.61
C PHE A 154 -4.25 -12.82 -10.76
N PHE A 155 -3.62 -11.69 -10.53
CA PHE A 155 -3.05 -10.85 -11.58
C PHE A 155 -1.88 -11.51 -12.35
N PRO A 156 -1.01 -12.34 -11.74
CA PRO A 156 0.01 -13.07 -12.47
C PRO A 156 -0.55 -14.00 -13.56
N LEU A 157 -1.73 -14.59 -13.32
CA LEU A 157 -2.41 -15.43 -14.32
C LEU A 157 -2.78 -14.60 -15.57
N ILE A 158 -3.34 -13.40 -15.35
CA ILE A 158 -3.72 -12.47 -16.41
C ILE A 158 -2.49 -12.08 -17.24
N VAL A 159 -1.38 -11.70 -16.58
CA VAL A 159 -0.16 -11.31 -17.28
C VAL A 159 0.45 -12.48 -18.05
N TYR A 160 0.42 -13.69 -17.50
CA TYR A 160 1.00 -14.87 -18.13
C TYR A 160 0.24 -15.29 -19.40
N TYR A 161 -1.07 -15.41 -19.32
CA TYR A 161 -1.88 -15.94 -20.44
C TYR A 161 -2.20 -14.91 -21.52
N LEU A 162 -2.25 -13.60 -21.18
CA LEU A 162 -2.58 -12.59 -22.18
C LEU A 162 -1.34 -12.11 -22.94
N LYS A 163 -1.49 -11.93 -24.26
CA LYS A 163 -0.49 -11.24 -25.09
C LYS A 163 -0.41 -9.76 -24.71
N GLU A 164 0.74 -9.11 -24.92
CA GLU A 164 0.99 -7.71 -24.52
C GLU A 164 -0.07 -6.72 -25.02
N ASN A 165 -0.63 -6.94 -26.20
CA ASN A 165 -1.67 -6.06 -26.74
C ASN A 165 -3.00 -6.21 -26.02
N HIS A 166 -3.34 -7.40 -25.53
CA HIS A 166 -4.58 -7.67 -24.80
C HIS A 166 -4.46 -7.36 -23.30
N LEU A 167 -3.24 -7.34 -22.76
CA LEU A 167 -3.00 -7.07 -21.35
C LEU A 167 -3.53 -5.69 -20.93
N LEU A 168 -3.29 -4.65 -21.73
CA LEU A 168 -3.79 -3.32 -21.46
C LEU A 168 -5.33 -3.27 -21.42
N TYR A 169 -5.99 -3.94 -22.39
CA TYR A 169 -7.45 -4.02 -22.39
C TYR A 169 -8.01 -4.73 -21.16
N ALA A 170 -7.36 -5.83 -20.73
CA ALA A 170 -7.76 -6.54 -19.52
C ALA A 170 -7.60 -5.67 -18.27
N ILE A 171 -6.49 -4.92 -18.14
CA ILE A 171 -6.27 -4.02 -17.01
C ILE A 171 -7.33 -2.90 -17.00
N VAL A 172 -7.65 -2.31 -18.16
CA VAL A 172 -8.70 -1.31 -18.28
C VAL A 172 -10.07 -1.91 -17.94
N ALA A 173 -10.36 -3.14 -18.35
CA ALA A 173 -11.59 -3.83 -17.98
C ALA A 173 -11.70 -4.05 -16.46
N ILE A 174 -10.61 -4.43 -15.78
CA ILE A 174 -10.57 -4.56 -14.32
C ILE A 174 -10.81 -3.19 -13.66
N LEU A 175 -10.18 -2.13 -14.16
CA LEU A 175 -10.40 -0.78 -13.66
C LEU A 175 -11.88 -0.37 -13.77
N LEU A 176 -12.47 -0.53 -14.95
CA LEU A 176 -13.87 -0.17 -15.17
C LEU A 176 -14.83 -1.04 -14.34
N SER A 177 -14.56 -2.34 -14.22
CA SER A 177 -15.36 -3.23 -13.35
C SER A 177 -15.28 -2.81 -11.89
N SER A 178 -14.11 -2.37 -11.40
CA SER A 178 -13.95 -1.84 -10.04
C SER A 178 -14.82 -0.61 -9.79
N LEU A 179 -14.87 0.32 -10.75
CA LEU A 179 -15.72 1.51 -10.65
C LEU A 179 -17.21 1.15 -10.65
N ILE A 180 -17.61 0.19 -11.48
CA ILE A 180 -19.01 -0.31 -11.53
C ILE A 180 -19.37 -0.97 -10.20
N VAL A 181 -18.53 -1.85 -9.68
CA VAL A 181 -18.75 -2.50 -8.37
C VAL A 181 -18.87 -1.45 -7.27
N ARG A 182 -17.96 -0.48 -7.22
CA ARG A 182 -18.00 0.62 -6.24
C ARG A 182 -19.30 1.40 -6.32
N PHE A 183 -19.78 1.73 -7.53
CA PHE A 183 -21.01 2.44 -7.73
C PHE A 183 -22.22 1.61 -7.25
N ILE A 184 -22.31 0.35 -7.65
CA ILE A 184 -23.42 -0.54 -7.26
C ILE A 184 -23.46 -0.75 -5.75
N MET A 185 -22.32 -1.03 -5.11
CA MET A 185 -22.24 -1.25 -3.67
C MET A 185 -22.61 0.00 -2.88
N ASN A 186 -22.07 1.15 -3.29
CA ASN A 186 -22.37 2.42 -2.62
C ASN A 186 -23.87 2.77 -2.73
N LYS A 187 -24.51 2.55 -3.90
CA LYS A 187 -25.96 2.74 -4.09
C LYS A 187 -26.77 1.82 -3.18
N ASN A 188 -26.26 0.65 -2.83
CA ASN A 188 -26.93 -0.30 -1.92
C ASN A 188 -26.52 -0.12 -0.45
N GLY A 189 -25.83 0.97 -0.10
CA GLY A 189 -25.47 1.30 1.27
C GLY A 189 -24.31 0.50 1.87
N TYR A 190 -23.55 -0.24 1.05
CA TYR A 190 -22.36 -0.95 1.52
C TYR A 190 -21.15 -0.04 1.66
N GLU A 191 -20.29 -0.37 2.62
CA GLU A 191 -19.00 0.30 2.77
C GLU A 191 -18.04 -0.09 1.63
N VAL A 192 -17.68 0.91 0.81
CA VAL A 192 -16.87 0.68 -0.40
C VAL A 192 -15.37 0.88 -0.21
N PHE A 193 -14.97 1.44 0.93
CA PHE A 193 -13.57 1.80 1.18
C PHE A 193 -12.67 0.58 1.38
N TYR A 194 -13.18 -0.47 2.02
CA TYR A 194 -12.39 -1.63 2.43
C TYR A 194 -12.39 -2.77 1.42
N PHE A 195 -13.38 -2.83 0.52
CA PHE A 195 -13.65 -3.99 -0.32
C PHE A 195 -12.69 -4.12 -1.50
N THR A 196 -12.08 -5.30 -1.66
CA THR A 196 -11.10 -5.57 -2.73
C THR A 196 -11.58 -5.12 -4.10
N PHE A 197 -12.76 -5.59 -4.55
CA PHE A 197 -13.22 -5.32 -5.91
C PHE A 197 -13.59 -3.85 -6.17
N SER A 198 -13.81 -3.06 -5.13
CA SER A 198 -14.01 -1.61 -5.23
C SER A 198 -12.70 -0.81 -5.24
N ARG A 199 -11.55 -1.47 -5.05
CA ARG A 199 -10.21 -0.84 -4.95
C ARG A 199 -9.21 -1.32 -6.02
N LEU A 200 -9.61 -2.26 -6.89
CA LEU A 200 -8.75 -2.77 -7.97
C LEU A 200 -8.40 -1.71 -9.02
N ASP A 201 -9.18 -0.64 -9.15
CA ASP A 201 -8.87 0.49 -10.04
C ASP A 201 -7.53 1.15 -9.71
N GLU A 202 -7.17 1.26 -8.44
CA GLU A 202 -5.91 1.87 -7.99
C GLU A 202 -4.70 1.02 -8.37
N LEU A 203 -4.76 -0.29 -8.14
CA LEU A 203 -3.75 -1.25 -8.58
C LEU A 203 -3.67 -1.29 -10.11
N SER A 204 -4.82 -1.22 -10.79
CA SER A 204 -4.89 -1.20 -12.26
C SER A 204 -4.26 0.04 -12.86
N LEU A 205 -4.43 1.23 -12.26
CA LEU A 205 -3.73 2.45 -12.68
C LEU A 205 -2.20 2.28 -12.61
N GLY A 206 -1.71 1.70 -11.52
CA GLY A 206 -0.29 1.34 -11.42
C GLY A 206 0.15 0.35 -12.49
N ALA A 207 -0.65 -0.66 -12.76
CA ALA A 207 -0.39 -1.65 -13.80
C ALA A 207 -0.35 -1.03 -15.21
N ILE A 208 -1.21 -0.04 -15.51
CA ILE A 208 -1.18 0.73 -16.75
C ILE A 208 0.18 1.44 -16.92
N LEU A 209 0.70 2.10 -15.85
CA LEU A 209 2.02 2.73 -15.92
C LEU A 209 3.12 1.72 -16.29
N ALA A 210 3.09 0.52 -15.72
CA ALA A 210 4.08 -0.51 -16.02
C ALA A 210 4.00 -1.00 -17.48
N VAL A 211 2.79 -1.15 -18.02
CA VAL A 211 2.60 -1.50 -19.44
C VAL A 211 3.08 -0.37 -20.35
N LEU A 212 2.80 0.90 -20.00
CA LEU A 212 3.29 2.05 -20.76
C LEU A 212 4.82 2.16 -20.70
N GLU A 213 5.44 1.89 -19.55
CA GLU A 213 6.91 1.80 -19.40
C GLU A 213 7.49 0.71 -20.30
N ALA A 214 6.91 -0.50 -20.27
CA ALA A 214 7.36 -1.64 -21.09
C ALA A 214 7.28 -1.34 -22.59
N LYS A 215 6.27 -0.58 -23.00
CA LYS A 215 6.09 -0.11 -24.40
C LYS A 215 6.93 1.13 -24.74
N ASN A 216 7.86 1.57 -23.88
CA ASN A 216 8.68 2.79 -24.05
C ASN A 216 7.86 4.07 -24.27
N LYS A 217 6.63 4.13 -23.76
CA LYS A 217 5.77 5.34 -23.83
C LYS A 217 6.06 6.33 -22.69
N ILE A 218 6.75 5.91 -21.64
CA ILE A 218 7.16 6.78 -20.52
C ILE A 218 8.60 7.25 -20.76
N THR A 219 8.74 8.39 -21.40
CA THR A 219 10.01 9.05 -21.72
C THR A 219 10.16 10.34 -20.92
N GLN A 220 11.36 10.93 -20.89
CA GLN A 220 11.59 12.23 -20.25
C GLN A 220 10.72 13.35 -20.85
N GLN A 221 10.41 13.25 -22.14
CA GLN A 221 9.59 14.23 -22.85
C GLN A 221 8.14 14.30 -22.34
N VAL A 222 7.62 13.22 -21.75
CA VAL A 222 6.26 13.21 -21.20
C VAL A 222 6.19 13.58 -19.71
N ALA A 223 7.33 13.78 -19.05
CA ALA A 223 7.37 14.09 -17.63
C ALA A 223 6.52 15.32 -17.26
N HIS A 224 6.62 16.41 -18.06
CA HIS A 224 5.84 17.64 -17.84
C HIS A 224 4.33 17.41 -17.99
N ARG A 225 3.89 16.47 -18.87
CA ARG A 225 2.47 16.16 -19.04
C ARG A 225 1.89 15.55 -17.75
N PHE A 226 2.65 14.70 -17.05
CA PHE A 226 2.24 14.16 -15.77
C PHE A 226 2.07 15.24 -14.70
N ILE A 227 2.95 16.27 -14.66
CA ILE A 227 2.81 17.40 -13.73
C ILE A 227 1.55 18.21 -14.05
N TYR A 228 1.32 18.57 -15.32
CA TYR A 228 0.13 19.32 -15.70
C TYR A 228 -1.15 18.55 -15.37
N LEU A 229 -1.22 17.27 -15.70
CA LEU A 229 -2.35 16.42 -15.34
C LEU A 229 -2.52 16.31 -13.82
N PHE A 230 -1.44 16.19 -13.06
CA PHE A 230 -1.48 16.19 -11.60
C PHE A 230 -2.12 17.49 -11.08
N ILE A 231 -1.68 18.65 -11.53
CA ILE A 231 -2.21 19.94 -11.06
C ILE A 231 -3.71 20.05 -11.38
N ILE A 232 -4.12 19.66 -12.60
CA ILE A 232 -5.51 19.69 -13.03
C ILE A 232 -6.39 18.76 -12.19
N ILE A 233 -5.89 17.60 -11.77
CA ILE A 233 -6.67 16.60 -11.02
C ILE A 233 -6.58 16.86 -9.53
N ALA A 234 -5.40 17.14 -8.99
CA ALA A 234 -5.17 17.23 -7.55
C ALA A 234 -5.87 18.44 -6.92
N LEU A 235 -5.95 19.57 -7.63
CA LEU A 235 -6.59 20.76 -7.10
C LEU A 235 -8.11 20.56 -6.87
N PRO A 236 -8.90 20.10 -7.86
CA PRO A 236 -10.31 19.74 -7.62
C PRO A 236 -10.47 18.64 -6.57
N THR A 237 -9.58 17.63 -6.55
CA THR A 237 -9.62 16.55 -5.57
C THR A 237 -9.45 17.07 -4.15
N MET A 238 -8.49 17.98 -3.95
CA MET A 238 -8.24 18.61 -2.65
C MET A 238 -9.44 19.46 -2.21
N LEU A 239 -10.03 20.23 -3.11
CA LEU A 239 -11.25 21.01 -2.83
C LEU A 239 -12.42 20.12 -2.45
N LEU A 240 -12.67 19.05 -3.21
CA LEU A 240 -13.70 18.07 -2.89
C LEU A 240 -13.44 17.40 -1.53
N TRP A 241 -12.18 17.10 -1.20
CA TRP A 241 -11.83 16.53 0.10
C TRP A 241 -12.12 17.49 1.25
N LEU A 242 -11.74 18.76 1.13
CA LEU A 242 -11.94 19.77 2.18
C LEU A 242 -13.43 20.08 2.40
N VAL A 243 -14.21 20.16 1.33
CA VAL A 243 -15.64 20.52 1.40
C VAL A 243 -16.50 19.32 1.82
N TYR A 244 -16.22 18.13 1.29
CA TYR A 244 -17.09 16.95 1.43
C TYR A 244 -16.47 15.82 2.26
N SER A 245 -15.38 16.06 2.98
CA SER A 245 -14.73 15.01 3.80
C SER A 245 -15.65 14.39 4.85
N LYS A 246 -16.70 15.11 5.28
CA LYS A 246 -17.66 14.69 6.30
C LYS A 246 -19.03 14.28 5.75
N GLN A 247 -19.28 14.42 4.44
CA GLN A 247 -20.58 14.13 3.87
C GLN A 247 -20.58 12.78 3.17
N ALA A 248 -21.55 11.94 3.51
CA ALA A 248 -21.78 10.62 2.91
C ALA A 248 -22.51 10.71 1.55
N ASN A 249 -22.15 11.68 0.68
CA ASN A 249 -22.73 11.75 -0.66
C ASN A 249 -22.15 10.63 -1.53
N GLU A 250 -23.03 9.74 -1.98
CA GLU A 250 -22.68 8.53 -2.72
C GLU A 250 -21.84 8.78 -3.96
N SER A 251 -22.24 9.69 -4.82
CA SER A 251 -21.52 10.00 -6.06
C SER A 251 -20.14 10.59 -5.81
N ILE A 252 -19.99 11.37 -4.74
CA ILE A 252 -18.71 11.97 -4.35
C ILE A 252 -17.75 10.91 -3.86
N GLN A 253 -18.20 9.91 -3.10
CA GLN A 253 -17.35 8.82 -2.60
C GLN A 253 -16.76 8.00 -3.76
N VAL A 254 -17.57 7.68 -4.77
CA VAL A 254 -17.08 6.96 -5.97
C VAL A 254 -16.02 7.77 -6.72
N THR A 255 -16.30 9.04 -6.99
CA THR A 255 -15.43 9.92 -7.79
C THR A 255 -14.14 10.29 -7.05
N LYS A 256 -14.23 10.52 -5.74
CA LYS A 256 -13.11 10.94 -4.88
C LYS A 256 -11.93 9.95 -4.93
N TYR A 257 -12.19 8.66 -4.79
CA TYR A 257 -11.13 7.65 -4.81
C TYR A 257 -10.46 7.55 -6.18
N LEU A 258 -11.22 7.63 -7.27
CA LEU A 258 -10.65 7.64 -8.61
C LEU A 258 -9.74 8.86 -8.84
N LEU A 259 -10.18 10.06 -8.45
CA LEU A 259 -9.38 11.27 -8.61
C LEU A 259 -8.09 11.25 -7.79
N ILE A 260 -8.16 10.72 -6.55
CA ILE A 260 -6.98 10.50 -5.70
C ILE A 260 -5.99 9.57 -6.41
N SER A 261 -6.49 8.44 -6.91
CA SER A 261 -5.65 7.43 -7.56
C SER A 261 -5.05 7.91 -8.87
N LEU A 262 -5.79 8.71 -9.66
CA LEU A 262 -5.28 9.40 -10.83
C LEU A 262 -4.20 10.43 -10.48
N SER A 263 -4.34 11.14 -9.36
CA SER A 263 -3.29 12.04 -8.86
C SER A 263 -2.01 11.27 -8.55
N TYR A 264 -2.10 10.12 -7.89
CA TYR A 264 -0.94 9.28 -7.60
C TYR A 264 -0.37 8.58 -8.83
N PHE A 265 -1.21 8.20 -9.80
CA PHE A 265 -0.77 7.78 -11.13
C PHE A 265 0.12 8.84 -11.79
N CYS A 266 -0.29 10.10 -11.74
CA CYS A 266 0.49 11.21 -12.30
C CYS A 266 1.81 11.42 -11.54
N ILE A 267 1.80 11.36 -10.20
CA ILE A 267 3.01 11.48 -9.38
C ILE A 267 4.02 10.38 -9.71
N ILE A 268 3.58 9.12 -9.72
CA ILE A 268 4.45 7.98 -10.02
C ILE A 268 4.94 8.06 -11.47
N GLY A 269 4.05 8.39 -12.43
CA GLY A 269 4.39 8.60 -13.83
C GLY A 269 5.47 9.69 -14.01
N PHE A 270 5.37 10.80 -13.29
CA PHE A 270 6.39 11.84 -13.25
C PHE A 270 7.71 11.31 -12.70
N ILE A 271 7.72 10.65 -11.54
CA ILE A 271 8.94 10.17 -10.89
C ILE A 271 9.71 9.19 -11.76
N ILE A 272 9.02 8.28 -12.47
CA ILE A 272 9.68 7.31 -13.34
C ILE A 272 10.16 7.93 -14.67
N SER A 273 9.50 8.98 -15.18
CA SER A 273 9.87 9.67 -16.41
C SER A 273 10.89 10.78 -16.20
N ALA A 274 10.92 11.44 -15.04
CA ALA A 274 11.82 12.54 -14.75
C ALA A 274 13.31 12.12 -14.80
N PRO A 275 14.22 13.02 -15.28
CA PRO A 275 15.65 12.78 -15.28
C PRO A 275 16.19 12.64 -13.84
N ASN A 276 17.29 11.94 -13.67
CA ASN A 276 17.91 11.75 -12.33
C ASN A 276 18.41 13.07 -11.70
N SER A 277 18.62 14.10 -12.50
CA SER A 277 18.97 15.45 -12.04
C SER A 277 17.81 16.22 -11.43
N ASN A 278 16.56 15.77 -11.64
CA ASN A 278 15.36 16.44 -11.14
C ASN A 278 15.37 16.56 -9.61
N PHE A 279 15.03 17.74 -9.08
CA PHE A 279 15.04 18.04 -7.64
C PHE A 279 14.10 17.12 -6.84
N VAL A 280 12.85 16.93 -7.29
CA VAL A 280 11.88 16.07 -6.60
C VAL A 280 12.39 14.64 -6.54
N LYS A 281 12.92 14.12 -7.66
CA LYS A 281 13.47 12.77 -7.71
C LYS A 281 14.68 12.60 -6.79
N LYS A 282 15.57 13.61 -6.71
CA LYS A 282 16.71 13.63 -5.77
C LYS A 282 16.24 13.69 -4.31
N SER A 283 15.23 14.50 -4.00
CA SER A 283 14.68 14.59 -2.64
C SER A 283 14.09 13.26 -2.18
N LEU A 284 13.42 12.52 -3.07
CA LEU A 284 12.93 11.16 -2.77
C LEU A 284 14.05 10.12 -2.60
N GLN A 285 15.27 10.43 -3.03
CA GLN A 285 16.46 9.58 -2.84
C GLN A 285 17.25 9.93 -1.57
N PHE A 286 16.75 10.87 -0.75
CA PHE A 286 17.38 11.21 0.54
C PHE A 286 17.49 9.96 1.41
N LYS A 287 18.69 9.66 1.89
CA LYS A 287 18.99 8.38 2.56
C LYS A 287 18.04 8.00 3.70
N PRO A 288 17.68 8.90 4.64
CA PRO A 288 16.70 8.59 5.68
C PRO A 288 15.32 8.21 5.11
N LEU A 289 14.86 8.92 4.07
CA LEU A 289 13.57 8.63 3.43
C LEU A 289 13.59 7.25 2.74
N VAL A 290 14.66 6.95 2.01
CA VAL A 290 14.86 5.62 1.40
C VAL A 290 14.91 4.53 2.46
N TYR A 291 15.54 4.81 3.62
CA TYR A 291 15.57 3.89 4.75
C TYR A 291 14.15 3.60 5.30
N ILE A 292 13.37 4.64 5.58
CA ILE A 292 11.96 4.50 5.98
C ILE A 292 11.16 3.69 4.95
N GLY A 293 11.41 3.92 3.65
CA GLY A 293 10.79 3.14 2.57
C GLY A 293 11.16 1.65 2.59
N LYS A 294 12.38 1.30 2.99
CA LYS A 294 12.79 -0.11 3.12
C LYS A 294 12.04 -0.81 4.25
N ILE A 295 11.85 -0.16 5.39
CA ILE A 295 11.15 -0.71 6.57
C ILE A 295 9.64 -0.41 6.55
N SER A 296 9.11 0.18 5.47
CA SER A 296 7.72 0.66 5.39
C SER A 296 6.67 -0.43 5.62
N TYR A 297 6.98 -1.68 5.27
CA TYR A 297 6.10 -2.81 5.54
C TYR A 297 5.98 -3.09 7.05
N GLY A 298 7.10 -3.15 7.76
CA GLY A 298 7.09 -3.27 9.22
C GLY A 298 6.38 -2.08 9.89
N LEU A 299 6.63 -0.85 9.42
CA LEU A 299 5.94 0.36 9.91
C LEU A 299 4.42 0.23 9.74
N TYR A 300 3.97 -0.23 8.58
CA TYR A 300 2.55 -0.43 8.31
C TYR A 300 1.94 -1.51 9.22
N VAL A 301 2.65 -2.59 9.47
CA VAL A 301 2.19 -3.68 10.34
C VAL A 301 2.14 -3.27 11.81
N TYR A 302 3.21 -2.63 12.32
CA TYR A 302 3.37 -2.42 13.76
C TYR A 302 2.82 -1.09 14.31
N HIS A 303 2.61 -0.05 13.47
CA HIS A 303 2.30 1.29 13.96
C HIS A 303 1.09 1.35 14.90
N GLY A 304 0.01 0.62 14.59
CA GLY A 304 -1.19 0.60 15.42
C GLY A 304 -0.92 0.07 16.82
N LEU A 305 -0.17 -1.03 16.93
CA LEU A 305 0.23 -1.62 18.21
C LEU A 305 1.17 -0.68 18.98
N CYS A 306 2.15 -0.07 18.29
CA CYS A 306 3.09 0.87 18.90
C CYS A 306 2.38 2.12 19.44
N PHE A 307 1.43 2.67 18.69
CA PHE A 307 0.67 3.85 19.11
C PHE A 307 -0.23 3.53 20.30
N HIS A 308 -0.92 2.40 20.26
CA HIS A 308 -1.76 1.96 21.39
C HIS A 308 -0.93 1.75 22.66
N TYR A 309 0.20 1.05 22.55
CA TYR A 309 1.09 0.80 23.70
C TYR A 309 1.61 2.11 24.29
N LEU A 310 2.16 3.01 23.49
CA LEU A 310 2.67 4.28 24.02
C LEU A 310 1.56 5.18 24.60
N ALA A 311 0.39 5.20 23.99
CA ALA A 311 -0.76 5.91 24.55
C ALA A 311 -1.19 5.35 25.91
N SER A 312 -1.04 4.05 26.14
CA SER A 312 -1.40 3.41 27.42
C SER A 312 -0.39 3.68 28.55
N VAL A 313 0.90 3.84 28.22
CA VAL A 313 1.96 4.05 29.24
C VAL A 313 2.34 5.50 29.44
N TYR A 314 2.11 6.38 28.45
CA TYR A 314 2.43 7.79 28.55
C TYR A 314 1.48 8.53 29.50
N ARG A 315 2.02 9.11 30.58
CA ARG A 315 1.26 9.83 31.61
C ARG A 315 1.32 11.36 31.46
N GLY A 316 2.09 11.85 30.48
CA GLY A 316 2.20 13.29 30.23
C GLY A 316 1.02 13.84 29.41
N ASN A 317 0.91 15.17 29.38
CA ASN A 317 -0.18 15.88 28.68
C ASN A 317 0.23 16.42 27.29
N SER A 318 1.50 16.24 26.88
CA SER A 318 2.00 16.79 25.63
C SER A 318 1.73 15.84 24.46
N ILE A 319 0.81 16.21 23.59
CA ILE A 319 0.53 15.47 22.34
C ILE A 319 1.75 15.39 21.43
N VAL A 320 2.61 16.41 21.44
CA VAL A 320 3.84 16.46 20.62
C VAL A 320 4.82 15.38 21.08
N VAL A 321 5.00 15.22 22.38
CA VAL A 321 5.88 14.18 22.96
C VAL A 321 5.31 12.79 22.62
N LEU A 322 4.00 12.59 22.79
CA LEU A 322 3.35 11.33 22.44
C LEU A 322 3.49 11.03 20.94
N PHE A 323 3.30 12.02 20.08
CA PHE A 323 3.44 11.87 18.62
C PHE A 323 4.86 11.44 18.24
N ILE A 324 5.86 12.24 18.65
CA ILE A 324 7.27 11.95 18.32
C ILE A 324 7.69 10.59 18.89
N GLY A 325 7.34 10.31 20.15
CA GLY A 325 7.63 9.04 20.80
C GLY A 325 7.02 7.85 20.06
N SER A 326 5.75 7.96 19.66
CA SER A 326 5.04 6.91 18.93
C SER A 326 5.67 6.61 17.56
N PHE A 327 6.06 7.64 16.81
CA PHE A 327 6.73 7.48 15.54
C PHE A 327 8.13 6.88 15.69
N LEU A 328 8.93 7.38 16.62
CA LEU A 328 10.26 6.84 16.89
C LEU A 328 10.19 5.38 17.36
N PHE A 329 9.27 5.06 18.26
CA PHE A 329 9.07 3.69 18.74
C PHE A 329 8.68 2.75 17.60
N ALA A 330 7.75 3.14 16.73
CA ALA A 330 7.38 2.36 15.57
C ALA A 330 8.56 2.16 14.59
N ILE A 331 9.40 3.19 14.38
CA ILE A 331 10.61 3.09 13.55
C ILE A 331 11.61 2.11 14.18
N ILE A 332 11.83 2.17 15.48
CA ILE A 332 12.74 1.26 16.19
C ILE A 332 12.27 -0.19 16.07
N ILE A 333 11.00 -0.46 16.41
CA ILE A 333 10.43 -1.82 16.33
C ILE A 333 10.48 -2.35 14.89
N SER A 334 10.11 -1.54 13.91
CA SER A 334 10.14 -1.95 12.49
C SER A 334 11.56 -2.18 11.98
N SER A 335 12.54 -1.39 12.45
CA SER A 335 13.96 -1.59 12.12
C SER A 335 14.48 -2.89 12.73
N MET A 336 14.18 -3.15 14.00
CA MET A 336 14.56 -4.41 14.67
C MET A 336 13.94 -5.61 13.93
N SER A 337 12.65 -5.55 13.62
CA SER A 337 11.96 -6.60 12.85
C SER A 337 12.64 -6.82 11.50
N PHE A 338 12.95 -5.75 10.76
CA PHE A 338 13.57 -5.82 9.45
C PHE A 338 14.94 -6.52 9.48
N TYR A 339 15.82 -6.12 10.41
CA TYR A 339 17.18 -6.67 10.46
C TYR A 339 17.29 -8.03 11.14
N VAL A 340 16.46 -8.30 12.15
CA VAL A 340 16.54 -9.54 12.94
C VAL A 340 15.66 -10.63 12.34
N PHE A 341 14.41 -10.32 11.98
CA PHE A 341 13.44 -11.30 11.57
C PHE A 341 13.25 -11.38 10.05
N GLU A 342 12.91 -10.27 9.37
CA GLU A 342 12.59 -10.29 7.95
C GLU A 342 13.82 -10.62 7.09
N SER A 343 15.02 -10.13 7.48
CA SER A 343 16.26 -10.39 6.76
C SER A 343 16.60 -11.87 6.62
N PHE A 344 16.21 -12.69 7.59
CA PHE A 344 16.36 -14.15 7.51
C PHE A 344 15.62 -14.71 6.28
N PHE A 345 14.38 -14.33 6.08
CA PHE A 345 13.57 -14.79 4.94
C PHE A 345 14.06 -14.21 3.60
N PHE A 346 14.61 -12.99 3.61
CA PHE A 346 15.18 -12.38 2.40
C PHE A 346 16.42 -13.11 1.88
N ARG A 347 17.24 -13.68 2.75
CA ARG A 347 18.40 -14.52 2.35
C ARG A 347 17.95 -15.77 1.57
N TYR A 348 16.87 -16.42 2.00
CA TYR A 348 16.29 -17.55 1.26
C TYR A 348 15.78 -17.13 -0.13
N LYS A 349 15.16 -15.98 -0.24
CA LYS A 349 14.71 -15.41 -1.52
C LYS A 349 15.87 -15.25 -2.52
N ASP A 350 17.02 -14.75 -2.07
CA ASP A 350 18.20 -14.53 -2.92
C ASP A 350 18.89 -15.84 -3.29
N TYR A 351 18.92 -16.82 -2.39
CA TYR A 351 19.40 -18.17 -2.65
C TYR A 351 18.63 -18.85 -3.80
N TYR A 352 17.33 -18.83 -3.77
CA TYR A 352 16.50 -19.44 -4.83
C TYR A 352 16.62 -18.69 -6.16
N LYS A 353 16.83 -17.39 -6.17
CA LYS A 353 17.11 -16.64 -7.38
C LYS A 353 18.39 -17.10 -8.06
N ASN A 354 19.48 -17.24 -7.31
CA ASN A 354 20.81 -17.58 -7.84
C ASN A 354 20.89 -19.03 -8.31
N LYS A 355 20.20 -19.98 -7.66
CA LYS A 355 20.22 -21.39 -8.02
C LYS A 355 19.55 -21.71 -9.38
N HIS A 356 18.68 -20.84 -9.87
CA HIS A 356 17.90 -21.06 -11.09
C HIS A 356 18.22 -20.07 -12.22
N THR A 357 19.22 -19.20 -12.02
CA THR A 357 19.75 -18.31 -13.07
C THR A 357 21.04 -18.83 -13.72
N ILE A 358 21.60 -19.93 -13.21
CA ILE A 358 22.76 -20.58 -13.86
C ILE A 358 22.17 -21.52 -14.94
N PRO A 359 22.42 -21.29 -16.23
CA PRO A 359 22.14 -22.28 -17.27
C PRO A 359 22.97 -23.52 -16.93
N ASN A 360 22.33 -24.70 -16.92
CA ASN A 360 23.07 -25.94 -16.95
C ASN A 360 23.96 -25.88 -18.20
N SER A 361 25.28 -25.72 -18.00
CA SER A 361 26.31 -25.85 -19.01
C SER A 361 26.31 -27.27 -19.59
#